data_befa3532ad1e3792a837b31299fa039f
#
_entry.id   befa3532ad1e3792a837b31299fa039f
#
_cell.length_a   1.000
_cell.length_b   1.000
_cell.length_c   1.000
_cell.angle_alpha   90.00
_cell.angle_beta   90.00
_cell.angle_gamma   90.00
#
_symmetry.space_group_name_H-M   'P 1'
#
loop_
_entity.id
_entity.type
_entity.pdbx_description
1 polymer ?
#
loop_
_entity_poly.entity_id
_entity_poly.type
_entity_poly.pdbx_seq_one_letter_code
_entity_poly.pdbx_strand_id
1 'polypeptide(L)'
;MAAGGLTGASLMSPSVSAASTAEQRGVTADTALTAIEVPDTIMKPFHKGGPGPLYWSTYGYNNAMGVQIPESVWKANVDWIAEELAPYGYRMACTDGWIDADQAVTSHGYIKSLNGWEHDWGWWADYLEARGMHLGVYYNPLWVTKSAVSDRSIRVAGRPDIAVADIVNPGDWFDPGGQLQWVDATKDGAEEYVKGYVEYFANLGAVYLRIDFLSYYETGFDQSEGTIGVAHGRDSYINALRWIAEAATDKLQVSLVMPNLLQHAEAERQYGDLIRIDNDASFGTWLLLSGLRETWQPIWSQWQNPFQGFTGFSDVSGPGQVILDGDPLTISSYQHDIDRQSAINLFVMAGAAIAIADQYDTIGSHASFYKNEEILDLRQAGLVGKPVYLNSHSYDWDQASRDSERWVAQLPNGDWVVALFNRADAATEVSRTVDFADVLGLTRPARVRDLWAHEDVGTLTSWTASLGPHGSSLVKVTPLEAIRHQADVGGWSGGAHFENTFNGHSGMGYVTGLDTLGSSLTLAIAIPHAGSHDCIFRVANGTGKPASLTVSAHDPESGKTHSVGRLEVAASRDWSHWHDVRVALTLAEGTNFITTSFGAGDVGGLNIDSVTIST
;
A
#
# COMPACT_ATOMS: atom_id res chain seq x y z
N MET A 1 4.80 -7.23 -25.93
CA MET A 1 6.25 -7.43 -26.13
C MET A 1 6.95 -6.83 -24.97
N ALA A 2 7.58 -7.60 -24.52
CA ALA A 2 8.80 -7.86 -23.83
C ALA A 2 9.37 -6.62 -23.14
N ALA A 3 9.29 -6.66 -21.83
CA ALA A 3 10.35 -6.09 -21.02
C ALA A 3 11.69 -6.53 -21.61
N GLY A 4 12.58 -5.59 -21.89
CA GLY A 4 13.89 -5.86 -22.47
C GLY A 4 14.64 -6.91 -21.67
N GLY A 5 14.92 -8.04 -22.30
CA GLY A 5 15.64 -9.13 -21.71
C GLY A 5 17.08 -8.72 -21.39
N LEU A 6 17.39 -8.61 -20.12
CA LEU A 6 18.76 -8.77 -19.64
C LEU A 6 19.14 -10.24 -19.89
N THR A 7 20.00 -10.47 -20.86
CA THR A 7 20.59 -11.78 -21.13
C THR A 7 21.36 -12.25 -19.91
N GLY A 8 20.70 -13.06 -19.08
CA GLY A 8 21.31 -13.75 -17.96
C GLY A 8 22.26 -14.83 -18.46
N ALA A 9 23.52 -14.73 -18.10
CA ALA A 9 24.49 -15.79 -18.30
C ALA A 9 24.09 -17.01 -17.47
N SER A 10 23.87 -18.12 -18.17
CA SER A 10 23.62 -19.45 -17.63
C SER A 10 24.82 -19.90 -16.77
N LEU A 11 24.62 -20.00 -15.46
CA LEU A 11 25.53 -20.73 -14.58
C LEU A 11 24.93 -22.11 -14.28
N MET A 12 25.51 -23.12 -14.86
CA MET A 12 25.25 -24.54 -14.56
C MET A 12 25.64 -24.83 -13.10
N SER A 13 24.71 -25.36 -12.32
CA SER A 13 24.98 -25.96 -11.02
C SER A 13 25.14 -27.48 -11.13
N PRO A 14 26.09 -28.08 -10.41
CA PRO A 14 26.21 -29.54 -10.41
C PRO A 14 25.22 -30.19 -9.44
N SER A 15 24.61 -31.26 -9.90
CA SER A 15 23.75 -32.14 -9.12
C SER A 15 24.55 -32.91 -8.07
N VAL A 16 24.14 -32.83 -6.79
CA VAL A 16 24.56 -33.77 -5.76
C VAL A 16 23.31 -34.50 -5.25
N SER A 17 23.30 -35.80 -5.52
CA SER A 17 22.35 -36.76 -4.97
C SER A 17 22.85 -37.20 -3.57
N ALA A 18 22.01 -37.03 -2.53
CA ALA A 18 22.19 -37.75 -1.27
C ALA A 18 20.80 -38.20 -0.76
N ALA A 19 20.60 -39.51 -0.80
CA ALA A 19 19.49 -40.16 -0.13
C ALA A 19 19.79 -40.27 1.37
N SER A 20 18.88 -39.85 2.23
CA SER A 20 18.89 -40.26 3.64
C SER A 20 17.47 -40.63 4.08
N THR A 21 17.38 -41.82 4.63
CA THR A 21 16.22 -42.48 5.24
C THR A 21 15.75 -41.70 6.48
N ALA A 22 14.50 -41.29 6.51
CA ALA A 22 13.85 -40.74 7.71
C ALA A 22 13.07 -41.82 8.46
N GLU A 23 13.39 -42.01 9.74
CA GLU A 23 12.57 -42.76 10.68
C GLU A 23 11.29 -41.99 11.04
N GLN A 24 10.17 -42.67 10.89
CA GLN A 24 8.87 -42.22 11.39
C GLN A 24 8.84 -42.28 12.94
N ARG A 25 8.67 -41.16 13.58
CA ARG A 25 8.13 -41.08 14.94
C ARG A 25 6.77 -40.40 14.87
N GLY A 26 5.73 -41.19 15.16
CA GLY A 26 4.39 -40.71 15.32
C GLY A 26 4.25 -39.78 16.54
N VAL A 27 3.73 -38.61 16.32
CA VAL A 27 3.19 -37.75 17.37
C VAL A 27 1.72 -37.49 17.01
N THR A 28 0.84 -38.10 17.73
CA THR A 28 -0.58 -37.76 17.76
C THR A 28 -0.72 -36.48 18.58
N ALA A 29 -1.01 -35.38 17.95
CA ALA A 29 -1.52 -34.18 18.62
C ALA A 29 -2.80 -33.74 17.90
N ASP A 30 -3.90 -34.18 18.47
CA ASP A 30 -5.23 -33.66 18.21
C ASP A 30 -5.34 -32.33 18.99
N THR A 31 -4.96 -31.25 18.39
CA THR A 31 -5.31 -29.90 18.78
C THR A 31 -5.96 -29.26 17.56
N ALA A 32 -7.28 -29.26 17.57
CA ALA A 32 -8.07 -28.46 16.67
C ALA A 32 -7.58 -27.00 16.78
N LEU A 33 -6.82 -26.55 15.80
CA LEU A 33 -6.55 -25.13 15.58
C LEU A 33 -7.91 -24.49 15.40
N THR A 34 -8.37 -23.73 16.39
CA THR A 34 -9.48 -22.80 16.22
C THR A 34 -9.07 -21.89 15.08
N ALA A 35 -9.80 -21.97 13.96
CA ALA A 35 -9.63 -21.06 12.85
C ALA A 35 -9.69 -19.63 13.42
N ILE A 36 -8.63 -18.86 13.22
CA ILE A 36 -8.64 -17.43 13.53
C ILE A 36 -9.75 -16.86 12.65
N GLU A 37 -10.80 -16.31 13.26
CA GLU A 37 -11.76 -15.50 12.53
C GLU A 37 -11.03 -14.24 12.09
N VAL A 38 -10.45 -14.27 10.88
CA VAL A 38 -9.92 -13.09 10.22
C VAL A 38 -11.15 -12.25 9.85
N PRO A 39 -11.30 -11.04 10.40
CA PRO A 39 -12.44 -10.19 10.06
C PRO A 39 -12.51 -9.97 8.55
N ASP A 40 -13.70 -10.00 7.96
CA ASP A 40 -13.96 -9.69 6.55
C ASP A 40 -13.48 -8.28 6.12
N THR A 41 -13.13 -7.46 7.10
CA THR A 41 -12.72 -6.06 6.96
C THR A 41 -11.47 -5.84 6.11
N ILE A 42 -10.55 -6.82 6.01
CA ILE A 42 -9.30 -6.68 5.22
C ILE A 42 -9.56 -6.63 3.71
N MET A 43 -10.73 -7.05 3.27
CA MET A 43 -11.08 -7.19 1.86
C MET A 43 -12.19 -6.24 1.41
N LYS A 44 -12.63 -5.34 2.25
CA LYS A 44 -13.59 -4.31 1.81
C LYS A 44 -12.87 -3.28 0.96
N PRO A 45 -13.38 -2.98 -0.24
CA PRO A 45 -12.65 -2.24 -1.27
C PRO A 45 -12.38 -0.76 -1.01
N PHE A 46 -12.50 -0.25 0.19
CA PHE A 46 -12.50 1.21 0.46
C PHE A 46 -11.61 1.71 1.56
N HIS A 47 -10.66 0.93 2.04
CA HIS A 47 -9.73 1.47 3.01
C HIS A 47 -8.59 2.24 2.35
N LYS A 48 -8.80 3.51 2.06
CA LYS A 48 -7.67 4.42 1.96
C LYS A 48 -7.01 4.50 3.33
N GLY A 49 -5.72 4.12 3.37
CA GLY A 49 -4.88 4.33 4.52
C GLY A 49 -4.95 3.30 5.63
N GLY A 50 -5.50 2.13 5.36
CA GLY A 50 -5.23 0.95 6.15
C GLY A 50 -4.01 0.21 5.62
N PRO A 51 -3.57 -0.88 6.23
CA PRO A 51 -2.62 -1.76 5.59
C PRO A 51 -3.20 -2.32 4.29
N GLY A 52 -2.34 -2.44 3.28
CA GLY A 52 -2.74 -2.94 1.97
C GLY A 52 -3.22 -4.39 2.00
N PRO A 53 -3.84 -4.88 0.92
CA PRO A 53 -4.36 -6.24 0.84
C PRO A 53 -3.26 -7.29 0.91
N LEU A 54 -3.63 -8.48 1.40
CA LEU A 54 -2.82 -9.69 1.36
C LEU A 54 -3.35 -10.56 0.22
N TYR A 55 -2.52 -10.84 -0.79
CA TYR A 55 -2.98 -11.56 -1.96
C TYR A 55 -1.86 -12.35 -2.66
N TRP A 56 -2.25 -13.26 -3.55
CA TRP A 56 -1.34 -13.94 -4.46
C TRP A 56 -1.43 -13.33 -5.86
N SER A 57 -0.27 -13.19 -6.53
CA SER A 57 -0.11 -12.62 -7.87
C SER A 57 0.53 -13.63 -8.83
N THR A 58 0.07 -13.65 -10.07
CA THR A 58 0.66 -14.49 -11.12
C THR A 58 2.02 -14.01 -11.61
N TYR A 59 2.46 -12.81 -11.20
CA TYR A 59 3.64 -12.17 -11.78
C TYR A 59 4.90 -13.03 -11.71
N GLY A 60 5.12 -13.72 -10.57
CA GLY A 60 6.29 -14.59 -10.42
C GLY A 60 6.33 -15.72 -11.43
N TYR A 61 5.18 -16.34 -11.75
CA TYR A 61 5.10 -17.34 -12.81
C TYR A 61 5.35 -16.73 -14.18
N ASN A 62 4.61 -15.68 -14.51
CA ASN A 62 4.68 -15.03 -15.81
C ASN A 62 6.10 -14.56 -16.12
N ASN A 63 6.77 -13.98 -15.13
CA ASN A 63 8.13 -13.52 -15.27
C ASN A 63 9.17 -14.65 -15.40
N ALA A 64 9.05 -15.70 -14.58
CA ALA A 64 9.97 -16.84 -14.63
C ALA A 64 9.85 -17.63 -15.95
N MET A 65 8.65 -17.74 -16.50
CA MET A 65 8.36 -18.53 -17.69
C MET A 65 8.34 -17.69 -18.98
N GLY A 66 8.27 -16.36 -18.89
CA GLY A 66 8.15 -15.47 -20.05
C GLY A 66 6.84 -15.62 -20.83
N VAL A 67 5.79 -16.18 -20.21
CA VAL A 67 4.48 -16.44 -20.82
C VAL A 67 3.37 -16.24 -19.81
N GLN A 68 2.14 -16.06 -20.33
CA GLN A 68 0.94 -16.03 -19.53
C GLN A 68 0.74 -17.35 -18.77
N ILE A 69 0.29 -17.28 -17.52
CA ILE A 69 0.02 -18.47 -16.70
C ILE A 69 -1.10 -19.33 -17.31
N PRO A 70 -0.91 -20.66 -17.48
CA PRO A 70 -1.98 -21.57 -17.87
C PRO A 70 -3.05 -21.66 -16.79
N GLU A 71 -4.31 -21.83 -17.18
CA GLU A 71 -5.44 -21.94 -16.25
C GLU A 71 -5.28 -23.05 -15.21
N SER A 72 -4.72 -24.19 -15.59
CA SER A 72 -4.46 -25.30 -14.67
C SER A 72 -3.43 -24.96 -13.59
N VAL A 73 -2.43 -24.14 -13.90
CA VAL A 73 -1.41 -23.68 -12.96
C VAL A 73 -2.00 -22.59 -12.06
N TRP A 74 -2.78 -21.66 -12.62
CA TRP A 74 -3.57 -20.69 -11.87
C TRP A 74 -4.44 -21.40 -10.83
N LYS A 75 -5.22 -22.40 -11.26
CA LYS A 75 -6.08 -23.17 -10.37
C LYS A 75 -5.31 -23.85 -9.24
N ALA A 76 -4.17 -24.47 -9.52
CA ALA A 76 -3.35 -25.14 -8.52
C ALA A 76 -2.85 -24.14 -7.44
N ASN A 77 -2.44 -22.94 -7.86
CA ASN A 77 -2.04 -21.89 -6.92
C ASN A 77 -3.24 -21.37 -6.12
N VAL A 78 -4.39 -21.15 -6.73
CA VAL A 78 -5.62 -20.73 -6.03
C VAL A 78 -6.01 -21.75 -4.96
N ASP A 79 -6.00 -23.04 -5.29
CA ASP A 79 -6.32 -24.10 -4.34
C ASP A 79 -5.32 -24.15 -3.17
N TRP A 80 -4.02 -24.00 -3.48
CA TRP A 80 -2.97 -23.90 -2.45
C TRP A 80 -3.14 -22.69 -1.54
N ILE A 81 -3.40 -21.50 -2.08
CA ILE A 81 -3.62 -20.29 -1.28
C ILE A 81 -4.84 -20.45 -0.38
N ALA A 82 -5.94 -20.99 -0.92
CA ALA A 82 -7.17 -21.23 -0.16
C ALA A 82 -6.94 -22.16 1.03
N GLU A 83 -6.10 -23.19 0.87
CA GLU A 83 -5.81 -24.18 1.91
C GLU A 83 -4.77 -23.65 2.92
N GLU A 84 -3.67 -23.07 2.44
CA GLU A 84 -2.48 -22.84 3.25
C GLU A 84 -2.33 -21.39 3.76
N LEU A 85 -2.86 -20.40 3.06
CA LEU A 85 -2.60 -18.98 3.34
C LEU A 85 -3.87 -18.14 3.58
N ALA A 86 -5.02 -18.54 3.07
CA ALA A 86 -6.28 -17.85 3.36
C ALA A 86 -6.64 -17.82 4.87
N PRO A 87 -6.30 -18.84 5.68
CA PRO A 87 -6.45 -18.75 7.14
C PRO A 87 -5.65 -17.60 7.77
N TYR A 88 -4.58 -17.17 7.12
CA TYR A 88 -3.70 -16.07 7.56
C TYR A 88 -4.06 -14.72 6.89
N GLY A 89 -5.19 -14.63 6.19
CA GLY A 89 -5.69 -13.38 5.59
C GLY A 89 -5.36 -13.18 4.12
N TYR A 90 -4.62 -14.08 3.46
CA TYR A 90 -4.33 -14.00 2.02
C TYR A 90 -5.52 -14.53 1.22
N ARG A 91 -6.58 -13.71 1.09
CA ARG A 91 -7.87 -14.13 0.53
C ARG A 91 -8.17 -13.60 -0.85
N MET A 92 -7.17 -13.16 -1.59
CA MET A 92 -7.36 -12.71 -2.96
C MET A 92 -6.32 -13.37 -3.88
N ALA A 93 -6.74 -13.76 -5.08
CA ALA A 93 -5.85 -14.11 -6.17
C ALA A 93 -6.02 -13.10 -7.29
N CYS A 94 -4.92 -12.49 -7.72
CA CYS A 94 -4.89 -11.47 -8.76
C CYS A 94 -4.05 -11.92 -9.95
N THR A 95 -4.57 -11.74 -11.15
CA THR A 95 -3.75 -11.84 -12.36
C THR A 95 -2.76 -10.69 -12.38
N ASP A 96 -1.60 -10.86 -13.02
CA ASP A 96 -0.58 -9.83 -13.13
C ASP A 96 0.36 -10.10 -14.31
N GLY A 97 1.00 -9.07 -14.82
CA GLY A 97 1.91 -9.17 -15.96
C GLY A 97 1.21 -9.65 -17.22
N TRP A 98 1.92 -10.21 -18.10
CA TRP A 98 1.58 -10.71 -19.42
C TRP A 98 0.10 -10.70 -19.80
N ILE A 99 -0.28 -9.80 -20.71
CA ILE A 99 -1.60 -9.80 -21.34
C ILE A 99 -1.41 -10.24 -22.78
N ASP A 100 -1.99 -11.39 -23.11
CA ASP A 100 -2.12 -11.78 -24.49
C ASP A 100 -3.33 -11.06 -25.07
N ALA A 101 -3.10 -10.29 -26.13
CA ALA A 101 -4.10 -9.40 -26.71
C ALA A 101 -5.06 -10.09 -27.68
N ASP A 102 -4.85 -11.37 -27.97
CA ASP A 102 -5.71 -12.14 -28.88
C ASP A 102 -6.86 -12.82 -28.13
N GLN A 103 -7.52 -12.07 -27.24
CA GLN A 103 -8.53 -12.60 -26.33
C GLN A 103 -9.94 -12.41 -26.88
N ALA A 104 -10.84 -13.33 -26.48
CA ALA A 104 -12.25 -13.16 -26.74
C ALA A 104 -12.79 -11.94 -25.97
N VAL A 105 -13.51 -11.08 -26.67
CA VAL A 105 -14.10 -9.88 -26.10
C VAL A 105 -15.62 -9.96 -26.06
N THR A 106 -16.22 -9.13 -25.21
CA THR A 106 -17.68 -8.91 -25.16
C THR A 106 -18.14 -8.08 -26.35
N SER A 107 -19.46 -7.87 -26.50
CA SER A 107 -20.03 -6.92 -27.47
C SER A 107 -19.62 -5.46 -27.25
N HIS A 108 -18.95 -5.17 -26.14
CA HIS A 108 -18.42 -3.85 -25.78
C HIS A 108 -16.89 -3.77 -25.85
N GLY A 109 -16.23 -4.84 -26.32
CA GLY A 109 -14.77 -4.88 -26.46
C GLY A 109 -14.01 -5.20 -25.17
N TYR A 110 -14.69 -5.61 -24.10
CA TYR A 110 -14.07 -5.98 -22.82
C TYR A 110 -13.59 -7.44 -22.88
N ILE A 111 -12.40 -7.73 -22.36
CA ILE A 111 -11.87 -9.08 -22.31
C ILE A 111 -12.70 -9.98 -21.39
N LYS A 112 -12.92 -11.24 -21.81
CA LYS A 112 -13.73 -12.21 -21.05
C LYS A 112 -12.90 -13.08 -20.12
N SER A 113 -11.67 -13.37 -20.49
CA SER A 113 -10.74 -14.23 -19.74
C SER A 113 -9.32 -14.00 -20.22
N LEU A 114 -8.34 -14.62 -19.62
CA LEU A 114 -7.01 -14.74 -20.22
C LEU A 114 -7.04 -15.70 -21.41
N ASN A 115 -6.12 -15.51 -22.36
CA ASN A 115 -6.07 -16.31 -23.59
C ASN A 115 -5.82 -17.79 -23.29
N GLY A 116 -6.56 -18.66 -23.96
CA GLY A 116 -6.47 -20.11 -23.78
C GLY A 116 -7.09 -20.67 -22.50
N TRP A 117 -7.69 -19.83 -21.67
CA TRP A 117 -8.45 -20.28 -20.51
C TRP A 117 -9.83 -20.78 -20.94
N GLU A 118 -10.28 -21.87 -20.29
CA GLU A 118 -11.60 -22.47 -20.52
C GLU A 118 -12.72 -21.61 -19.90
N HIS A 119 -12.45 -21.01 -18.73
CA HIS A 119 -13.43 -20.28 -17.94
C HIS A 119 -13.20 -18.78 -18.02
N ASP A 120 -14.30 -18.03 -17.95
CA ASP A 120 -14.31 -16.57 -17.90
C ASP A 120 -14.14 -16.02 -16.48
N TRP A 121 -14.05 -14.68 -16.37
CA TRP A 121 -13.85 -14.01 -15.07
C TRP A 121 -14.99 -14.25 -14.10
N GLY A 122 -16.25 -14.37 -14.58
CA GLY A 122 -17.40 -14.62 -13.72
C GLY A 122 -17.30 -16.00 -13.07
N TRP A 123 -16.94 -17.01 -13.84
CA TRP A 123 -16.71 -18.36 -13.31
C TRP A 123 -15.58 -18.39 -12.27
N TRP A 124 -14.49 -17.63 -12.52
CA TRP A 124 -13.38 -17.56 -11.58
C TRP A 124 -13.72 -16.78 -10.32
N ALA A 125 -14.54 -15.72 -10.40
CA ALA A 125 -15.06 -15.02 -9.24
C ALA A 125 -15.87 -15.98 -8.34
N ASP A 126 -16.81 -16.73 -8.92
CA ASP A 126 -17.62 -17.74 -8.20
C ASP A 126 -16.74 -18.84 -7.59
N TYR A 127 -15.72 -19.30 -8.34
CA TYR A 127 -14.79 -20.33 -7.87
C TYR A 127 -14.00 -19.90 -6.64
N LEU A 128 -13.53 -18.67 -6.64
CA LEU A 128 -12.79 -18.04 -5.53
C LEU A 128 -13.71 -17.80 -4.34
N GLU A 129 -14.91 -17.21 -4.57
CA GLU A 129 -15.89 -16.95 -3.52
C GLU A 129 -16.28 -18.22 -2.77
N ALA A 130 -16.51 -19.33 -3.49
CA ALA A 130 -16.79 -20.65 -2.89
C ALA A 130 -15.68 -21.17 -1.96
N ARG A 131 -14.48 -20.55 -2.01
CA ARG A 131 -13.31 -20.84 -1.15
C ARG A 131 -13.03 -19.75 -0.13
N GLY A 132 -13.93 -18.78 0.02
CA GLY A 132 -13.73 -17.61 0.88
C GLY A 132 -12.63 -16.69 0.39
N MET A 133 -12.39 -16.67 -0.92
CA MET A 133 -11.42 -15.84 -1.60
C MET A 133 -12.09 -14.88 -2.59
N HIS A 134 -11.33 -13.93 -3.11
CA HIS A 134 -11.80 -12.91 -4.04
C HIS A 134 -10.93 -12.85 -5.29
N LEU A 135 -11.52 -12.36 -6.39
CA LEU A 135 -10.83 -12.14 -7.65
C LEU A 135 -10.24 -10.73 -7.71
N GLY A 136 -8.93 -10.62 -7.96
CA GLY A 136 -8.25 -9.44 -8.46
C GLY A 136 -7.96 -9.58 -9.94
N VAL A 137 -8.00 -8.48 -10.67
CA VAL A 137 -7.74 -8.45 -12.12
C VAL A 137 -6.66 -7.43 -12.42
N TYR A 138 -5.66 -7.86 -13.18
CA TYR A 138 -4.69 -6.97 -13.80
C TYR A 138 -5.14 -6.64 -15.22
N TYR A 139 -5.49 -5.39 -15.44
CA TYR A 139 -5.82 -4.88 -16.78
C TYR A 139 -5.90 -3.35 -16.75
N ASN A 140 -5.54 -2.73 -17.88
CA ASN A 140 -5.69 -1.29 -18.01
C ASN A 140 -6.95 -0.96 -18.85
N PRO A 141 -7.97 -0.31 -18.26
CA PRO A 141 -9.19 0.08 -18.98
C PRO A 141 -8.96 1.06 -20.14
N LEU A 142 -7.74 1.61 -20.27
CA LEU A 142 -7.33 2.44 -21.40
C LEU A 142 -6.86 1.63 -22.60
N TRP A 143 -6.84 0.30 -22.52
CA TRP A 143 -6.48 -0.57 -23.63
C TRP A 143 -7.71 -1.04 -24.40
N VAL A 144 -7.61 -1.03 -25.71
CA VAL A 144 -8.57 -1.64 -26.64
C VAL A 144 -7.84 -2.69 -27.46
N THR A 145 -8.36 -3.91 -27.47
CA THR A 145 -7.78 -5.00 -28.25
C THR A 145 -7.92 -4.76 -29.76
N LYS A 146 -6.96 -5.23 -30.55
CA LYS A 146 -7.00 -5.17 -32.00
C LYS A 146 -8.27 -5.78 -32.58
N SER A 147 -8.75 -6.89 -32.01
CA SER A 147 -9.99 -7.53 -32.41
C SER A 147 -11.19 -6.60 -32.23
N ALA A 148 -11.27 -5.87 -31.10
CA ALA A 148 -12.35 -4.91 -30.85
C ALA A 148 -12.28 -3.69 -31.78
N VAL A 149 -11.08 -3.20 -32.09
CA VAL A 149 -10.89 -2.10 -33.05
C VAL A 149 -11.25 -2.53 -34.47
N SER A 150 -10.94 -3.77 -34.86
CA SER A 150 -11.18 -4.26 -36.22
C SER A 150 -12.65 -4.58 -36.50
N ASP A 151 -13.43 -4.87 -35.49
CA ASP A 151 -14.86 -5.17 -35.62
C ASP A 151 -15.73 -3.96 -35.26
N ARG A 152 -16.09 -3.19 -36.28
CA ARG A 152 -16.94 -2.00 -36.07
C ARG A 152 -18.35 -2.30 -35.58
N SER A 153 -18.76 -3.56 -35.42
CA SER A 153 -20.03 -3.91 -34.77
C SER A 153 -19.95 -3.82 -33.23
N ILE A 154 -18.72 -3.85 -32.67
CA ILE A 154 -18.47 -3.68 -31.25
C ILE A 154 -18.71 -2.21 -30.87
N ARG A 155 -19.63 -1.98 -29.92
CA ARG A 155 -20.09 -0.65 -29.52
C ARG A 155 -19.71 -0.33 -28.09
N VAL A 156 -19.46 0.97 -27.86
CA VAL A 156 -19.29 1.48 -26.50
C VAL A 156 -20.58 1.23 -25.70
N ALA A 157 -20.45 0.74 -24.48
CA ALA A 157 -21.58 0.47 -23.60
C ALA A 157 -22.40 1.77 -23.37
N GLY A 158 -23.72 1.67 -23.52
CA GLY A 158 -24.60 2.85 -23.41
C GLY A 158 -24.58 3.81 -24.63
N ARG A 159 -23.65 3.62 -25.59
CA ARG A 159 -23.50 4.48 -26.78
C ARG A 159 -23.53 3.63 -28.07
N PRO A 160 -24.72 3.16 -28.48
CA PRO A 160 -24.83 2.30 -29.67
C PRO A 160 -24.49 3.04 -30.98
N ASP A 161 -24.41 4.34 -30.95
CA ASP A 161 -23.99 5.23 -32.05
C ASP A 161 -22.47 5.24 -32.23
N ILE A 162 -21.65 4.87 -31.20
CA ILE A 162 -20.18 4.92 -31.22
C ILE A 162 -19.59 3.50 -31.29
N ALA A 163 -18.78 3.23 -32.30
CA ALA A 163 -17.98 2.01 -32.34
C ALA A 163 -16.75 2.16 -31.43
N VAL A 164 -16.32 1.06 -30.80
CA VAL A 164 -15.09 1.07 -29.97
C VAL A 164 -13.88 1.52 -30.81
N ALA A 165 -13.87 1.26 -32.11
CA ALA A 165 -12.84 1.77 -33.02
C ALA A 165 -12.80 3.30 -33.15
N ASP A 166 -13.86 4.01 -32.74
CA ASP A 166 -13.93 5.47 -32.88
C ASP A 166 -13.27 6.21 -31.72
N ILE A 167 -13.02 5.52 -30.59
CA ILE A 167 -12.38 6.09 -29.38
C ILE A 167 -10.87 5.92 -29.34
N VAL A 168 -10.26 5.33 -30.35
CA VAL A 168 -8.81 5.17 -30.48
C VAL A 168 -8.26 5.93 -31.67
N ASN A 169 -6.97 6.22 -31.69
CA ASN A 169 -6.30 6.80 -32.85
C ASN A 169 -5.58 5.72 -33.67
N PRO A 170 -5.69 5.72 -35.00
CA PRO A 170 -4.97 4.77 -35.84
C PRO A 170 -3.46 4.85 -35.59
N GLY A 171 -2.86 3.70 -35.28
CA GLY A 171 -1.41 3.62 -35.06
C GLY A 171 -0.93 3.98 -33.66
N ASP A 172 -1.83 4.33 -32.74
CA ASP A 172 -1.53 4.61 -31.34
C ASP A 172 -1.53 3.30 -30.53
N TRP A 173 -0.46 2.52 -30.74
CA TRP A 173 -0.31 1.20 -30.13
C TRP A 173 0.41 1.27 -28.80
N PHE A 174 -0.11 0.55 -27.80
CA PHE A 174 0.60 0.30 -26.55
C PHE A 174 1.85 -0.57 -26.79
N ASP A 175 1.71 -1.61 -27.62
CA ASP A 175 2.76 -2.59 -27.90
C ASP A 175 3.26 -2.51 -29.36
N PRO A 176 4.55 -2.73 -29.61
CA PRO A 176 5.10 -2.77 -30.97
C PRO A 176 4.49 -3.84 -31.89
N GLY A 177 3.88 -4.89 -31.29
CA GLY A 177 3.14 -5.93 -32.03
C GLY A 177 1.77 -5.48 -32.55
N GLY A 178 1.30 -4.31 -32.10
CA GLY A 178 0.05 -3.72 -32.55
C GLY A 178 -1.19 -4.51 -32.14
N GLN A 179 -1.19 -5.05 -30.92
CA GLN A 179 -2.30 -5.85 -30.40
C GLN A 179 -3.26 -5.03 -29.52
N LEU A 180 -2.73 -4.05 -28.82
CA LEU A 180 -3.48 -3.15 -27.94
C LEU A 180 -3.33 -1.69 -28.40
N GLN A 181 -4.41 -0.94 -28.44
CA GLN A 181 -4.42 0.50 -28.71
C GLN A 181 -4.87 1.26 -27.49
N TRP A 182 -4.32 2.48 -27.36
CA TRP A 182 -4.75 3.40 -26.31
C TRP A 182 -6.09 4.04 -26.62
N VAL A 183 -6.93 4.17 -25.59
CA VAL A 183 -8.13 5.04 -25.63
C VAL A 183 -7.66 6.49 -25.65
N ASP A 184 -8.18 7.27 -26.59
CA ASP A 184 -7.99 8.72 -26.60
C ASP A 184 -9.07 9.40 -25.75
N ALA A 185 -8.68 9.86 -24.56
CA ALA A 185 -9.61 10.50 -23.61
C ALA A 185 -10.26 11.79 -24.11
N THR A 186 -9.85 12.31 -25.27
CA THR A 186 -10.47 13.50 -25.87
C THR A 186 -11.65 13.18 -26.78
N LYS A 187 -11.88 11.88 -27.06
CA LYS A 187 -12.93 11.44 -27.97
C LYS A 187 -14.25 11.18 -27.27
N ASP A 188 -15.33 11.49 -27.97
CA ASP A 188 -16.70 11.15 -27.53
C ASP A 188 -16.85 9.63 -27.39
N GLY A 189 -17.38 9.17 -26.28
CA GLY A 189 -17.53 7.77 -25.92
C GLY A 189 -16.34 7.16 -25.16
N ALA A 190 -15.22 7.87 -25.02
CA ALA A 190 -14.04 7.36 -24.28
C ALA A 190 -14.35 7.20 -22.78
N GLU A 191 -15.02 8.16 -22.17
CA GLU A 191 -15.45 8.09 -20.77
C GLU A 191 -16.34 6.88 -20.51
N GLU A 192 -17.38 6.72 -21.34
CA GLU A 192 -18.32 5.61 -21.19
C GLU A 192 -17.65 4.25 -21.37
N TYR A 193 -16.67 4.15 -22.28
CA TYR A 193 -15.91 2.91 -22.48
C TYR A 193 -15.08 2.57 -21.24
N VAL A 194 -14.29 3.52 -20.73
CA VAL A 194 -13.43 3.31 -19.56
C VAL A 194 -14.27 2.97 -18.33
N LYS A 195 -15.32 3.76 -18.05
CA LYS A 195 -16.23 3.49 -16.94
C LYS A 195 -16.92 2.14 -17.06
N GLY A 196 -17.45 1.84 -18.24
CA GLY A 196 -18.12 0.56 -18.48
C GLY A 196 -17.19 -0.64 -18.34
N TYR A 197 -15.88 -0.48 -18.61
CA TYR A 197 -14.91 -1.56 -18.41
C TYR A 197 -14.65 -1.81 -16.93
N VAL A 198 -14.49 -0.78 -16.13
CA VAL A 198 -14.34 -0.88 -14.67
C VAL A 198 -15.59 -1.51 -14.04
N GLU A 199 -16.79 -1.02 -14.42
CA GLU A 199 -18.06 -1.57 -13.98
C GLU A 199 -18.25 -3.05 -14.38
N TYR A 200 -17.74 -3.43 -15.55
CA TYR A 200 -17.77 -4.83 -16.01
C TYR A 200 -17.02 -5.74 -15.04
N PHE A 201 -15.80 -5.40 -14.63
CA PHE A 201 -15.05 -6.18 -13.65
C PHE A 201 -15.74 -6.20 -12.28
N ALA A 202 -16.24 -5.06 -11.80
CA ALA A 202 -16.97 -4.98 -10.55
C ALA A 202 -18.24 -5.87 -10.55
N ASN A 203 -18.98 -5.88 -11.66
CA ASN A 203 -20.21 -6.67 -11.79
C ASN A 203 -19.94 -8.18 -11.96
N LEU A 204 -18.73 -8.57 -12.33
CA LEU A 204 -18.28 -9.98 -12.34
C LEU A 204 -17.83 -10.49 -10.97
N GLY A 205 -17.77 -9.61 -9.95
CA GLY A 205 -17.33 -9.98 -8.60
C GLY A 205 -15.84 -9.77 -8.34
N ALA A 206 -15.11 -9.09 -9.24
CA ALA A 206 -13.76 -8.64 -8.92
C ALA A 206 -13.81 -7.57 -7.81
N VAL A 207 -12.82 -7.59 -6.90
CA VAL A 207 -12.69 -6.62 -5.80
C VAL A 207 -11.44 -5.74 -5.90
N TYR A 208 -10.57 -6.03 -6.83
CA TYR A 208 -9.29 -5.36 -7.02
C TYR A 208 -8.97 -5.22 -8.50
N LEU A 209 -8.55 -4.03 -8.91
CA LEU A 209 -8.12 -3.73 -10.26
C LEU A 209 -6.72 -3.12 -10.24
N ARG A 210 -5.74 -3.86 -10.77
CA ARG A 210 -4.35 -3.45 -10.91
C ARG A 210 -4.13 -2.93 -12.32
N ILE A 211 -3.85 -1.62 -12.43
CA ILE A 211 -3.77 -0.89 -13.70
C ILE A 211 -2.33 -0.49 -13.96
N ASP A 212 -1.73 -1.03 -15.00
CA ASP A 212 -0.32 -0.84 -15.30
C ASP A 212 -0.05 0.05 -16.52
N PHE A 213 1.23 0.43 -16.70
CA PHE A 213 1.75 1.24 -17.80
C PHE A 213 1.17 2.66 -17.86
N LEU A 214 0.83 3.23 -16.72
CA LEU A 214 0.21 4.54 -16.65
C LEU A 214 1.14 5.67 -17.12
N SER A 215 2.44 5.58 -16.85
CA SER A 215 3.44 6.53 -17.37
C SER A 215 3.52 6.52 -18.89
N TYR A 216 3.35 5.36 -19.53
CA TYR A 216 3.34 5.23 -20.99
C TYR A 216 2.18 6.01 -21.59
N TYR A 217 1.01 5.89 -21.00
CA TYR A 217 -0.15 6.67 -21.43
C TYR A 217 0.07 8.18 -21.27
N GLU A 218 0.58 8.61 -20.12
CA GLU A 218 0.74 10.04 -19.82
C GLU A 218 1.81 10.70 -20.69
N THR A 219 3.02 10.12 -20.75
CA THR A 219 4.20 10.77 -21.32
C THR A 219 4.73 10.14 -22.60
N GLY A 220 4.28 8.92 -22.96
CA GLY A 220 4.83 8.17 -24.09
C GLY A 220 6.32 7.86 -23.91
N PHE A 221 6.78 7.77 -22.68
CA PHE A 221 8.19 7.65 -22.35
C PHE A 221 8.44 6.62 -21.26
N ASP A 222 9.49 5.84 -21.44
CA ASP A 222 10.07 4.95 -20.44
C ASP A 222 11.53 5.34 -20.17
N GLN A 223 11.95 5.22 -18.90
CA GLN A 223 13.30 5.63 -18.50
C GLN A 223 14.41 4.77 -19.11
N SER A 224 14.14 3.48 -19.31
CA SER A 224 15.09 2.52 -19.86
C SER A 224 15.06 2.46 -21.40
N GLU A 225 13.88 2.63 -22.00
CA GLU A 225 13.64 2.42 -23.42
C GLU A 225 13.52 3.74 -24.22
N GLY A 226 13.33 4.87 -23.53
CA GLY A 226 13.15 6.17 -24.15
C GLY A 226 11.72 6.43 -24.62
N THR A 227 11.54 7.00 -25.82
CA THR A 227 10.19 7.22 -26.39
C THR A 227 9.59 5.91 -26.87
N ILE A 228 8.42 5.56 -26.32
CA ILE A 228 7.74 4.28 -26.55
C ILE A 228 6.36 4.42 -27.19
N GLY A 229 5.84 5.64 -27.34
CA GLY A 229 4.51 5.87 -27.91
C GLY A 229 4.14 7.33 -27.97
N VAL A 230 2.84 7.59 -28.11
CA VAL A 230 2.27 8.94 -28.11
C VAL A 230 1.99 9.39 -26.68
N ALA A 231 2.44 10.58 -26.33
CA ALA A 231 2.07 11.22 -25.07
C ALA A 231 0.62 11.72 -25.15
N HIS A 232 -0.28 11.20 -24.28
CA HIS A 232 -1.66 11.68 -24.19
C HIS A 232 -1.77 12.93 -23.29
N GLY A 233 -0.76 13.18 -22.48
CA GLY A 233 -0.63 14.36 -21.62
C GLY A 233 -1.37 14.24 -20.28
N ARG A 234 -1.03 15.17 -19.39
CA ARG A 234 -1.50 15.18 -18.00
C ARG A 234 -3.01 15.29 -17.86
N ASP A 235 -3.67 16.12 -18.69
CA ASP A 235 -5.13 16.32 -18.61
C ASP A 235 -5.89 15.05 -18.98
N SER A 236 -5.47 14.35 -20.03
CA SER A 236 -6.04 13.07 -20.44
C SER A 236 -5.83 11.99 -19.38
N TYR A 237 -4.66 11.97 -18.77
CA TYR A 237 -4.31 11.06 -17.68
C TYR A 237 -5.19 11.29 -16.45
N ILE A 238 -5.32 12.55 -15.98
CA ILE A 238 -6.17 12.90 -14.84
C ILE A 238 -7.63 12.56 -15.11
N ASN A 239 -8.14 12.84 -16.32
CA ASN A 239 -9.51 12.47 -16.71
C ASN A 239 -9.71 10.95 -16.65
N ALA A 240 -8.76 10.18 -17.17
CA ALA A 240 -8.81 8.72 -17.13
C ALA A 240 -8.84 8.18 -15.69
N LEU A 241 -7.97 8.66 -14.81
CA LEU A 241 -7.96 8.27 -13.39
C LEU A 241 -9.28 8.62 -12.70
N ARG A 242 -9.83 9.81 -12.97
CA ARG A 242 -11.13 10.23 -12.44
C ARG A 242 -12.25 9.30 -12.88
N TRP A 243 -12.35 8.95 -14.17
CA TRP A 243 -13.35 8.02 -14.69
C TRP A 243 -13.26 6.64 -14.05
N ILE A 244 -12.02 6.13 -13.90
CA ILE A 244 -11.77 4.85 -13.24
C ILE A 244 -12.24 4.88 -11.78
N ALA A 245 -11.86 5.92 -11.02
CA ALA A 245 -12.26 6.07 -9.63
C ALA A 245 -13.78 6.20 -9.45
N GLU A 246 -14.44 6.99 -10.31
CA GLU A 246 -15.90 7.18 -10.30
C GLU A 246 -16.65 5.86 -10.58
N ALA A 247 -16.11 5.01 -11.47
CA ALA A 247 -16.72 3.73 -11.83
C ALA A 247 -16.40 2.60 -10.82
N ALA A 248 -15.23 2.63 -10.22
CA ALA A 248 -14.82 1.65 -9.20
C ALA A 248 -15.73 1.74 -7.97
N THR A 249 -16.19 2.94 -7.65
CA THR A 249 -17.03 3.22 -6.47
C THR A 249 -16.48 2.58 -5.19
N ASP A 250 -17.34 1.92 -4.42
CA ASP A 250 -17.04 1.10 -3.24
C ASP A 250 -16.86 -0.40 -3.56
N LYS A 251 -16.76 -0.80 -4.78
CA LYS A 251 -16.70 -2.21 -5.18
C LYS A 251 -15.31 -2.70 -5.55
N LEU A 252 -14.47 -1.83 -6.10
CA LEU A 252 -13.13 -2.16 -6.57
C LEU A 252 -12.09 -1.30 -5.88
N GLN A 253 -11.07 -1.93 -5.31
CA GLN A 253 -9.85 -1.25 -4.91
C GLN A 253 -8.96 -1.05 -6.14
N VAL A 254 -8.54 0.19 -6.38
CA VAL A 254 -7.78 0.59 -7.57
C VAL A 254 -6.29 0.73 -7.23
N SER A 255 -5.47 -0.11 -7.86
CA SER A 255 -4.01 -0.06 -7.76
C SER A 255 -3.41 0.53 -9.01
N LEU A 256 -2.69 1.63 -8.87
CA LEU A 256 -2.04 2.37 -9.95
C LEU A 256 -0.58 1.94 -10.06
N VAL A 257 -0.22 1.32 -11.19
CA VAL A 257 1.11 0.78 -11.44
C VAL A 257 1.81 1.58 -12.54
N MET A 258 3.12 1.73 -12.40
CA MET A 258 3.95 2.59 -13.25
C MET A 258 3.41 4.03 -13.41
N PRO A 259 2.89 4.70 -12.38
CA PRO A 259 2.50 6.10 -12.50
C PRO A 259 3.75 6.99 -12.38
N ASN A 260 3.77 8.15 -13.02
CA ASN A 260 4.89 9.09 -12.87
C ASN A 260 4.96 9.76 -11.49
N LEU A 261 3.91 9.69 -10.70
CA LEU A 261 3.80 10.28 -9.35
C LEU A 261 4.20 11.76 -9.30
N LEU A 262 3.88 12.51 -10.35
CA LEU A 262 4.23 13.93 -10.45
C LEU A 262 3.55 14.74 -9.34
N GLN A 263 4.21 15.82 -8.92
CA GLN A 263 3.70 16.68 -7.84
C GLN A 263 3.38 15.89 -6.57
N HIS A 264 4.29 14.98 -6.22
CA HIS A 264 4.15 14.13 -5.05
C HIS A 264 2.89 13.26 -5.07
N ALA A 265 2.64 12.63 -6.21
CA ALA A 265 1.49 11.75 -6.46
C ALA A 265 0.12 12.46 -6.29
N GLU A 266 0.02 13.76 -6.60
CA GLU A 266 -1.20 14.55 -6.36
C GLU A 266 -2.44 13.92 -7.00
N ALA A 267 -2.37 13.52 -8.27
CA ALA A 267 -3.49 12.88 -8.96
C ALA A 267 -3.73 11.45 -8.47
N GLU A 268 -2.67 10.69 -8.28
CA GLU A 268 -2.76 9.29 -7.85
C GLU A 268 -3.32 9.19 -6.42
N ARG A 269 -2.96 10.12 -5.53
CA ARG A 269 -3.55 10.23 -4.18
C ARG A 269 -5.04 10.55 -4.21
N GLN A 270 -5.50 11.28 -5.21
CA GLN A 270 -6.91 11.64 -5.34
C GLN A 270 -7.76 10.48 -5.86
N TYR A 271 -7.24 9.72 -6.84
CA TYR A 271 -8.03 8.77 -7.62
C TYR A 271 -7.66 7.30 -7.42
N GLY A 272 -6.50 6.99 -6.87
CA GLY A 272 -6.08 5.63 -6.56
C GLY A 272 -6.26 5.28 -5.08
N ASP A 273 -6.30 3.97 -4.80
CA ASP A 273 -6.25 3.43 -3.44
C ASP A 273 -4.82 2.95 -3.11
N LEU A 274 -4.16 2.32 -4.07
CA LEU A 274 -2.76 1.94 -3.99
C LEU A 274 -1.96 2.64 -5.10
N ILE A 275 -0.71 2.97 -4.80
CA ILE A 275 0.25 3.51 -5.77
C ILE A 275 1.56 2.72 -5.72
N ARG A 276 2.02 2.27 -6.88
CA ARG A 276 3.34 1.65 -7.03
C ARG A 276 4.41 2.74 -6.98
N ILE A 277 5.40 2.57 -6.08
CA ILE A 277 6.38 3.63 -5.76
C ILE A 277 7.80 3.35 -6.27
N ASP A 278 8.07 2.18 -6.77
CA ASP A 278 9.39 1.72 -7.15
C ASP A 278 9.38 0.83 -8.40
N ASN A 279 10.57 0.53 -8.91
CA ASN A 279 10.77 -0.37 -10.03
C ASN A 279 10.43 -1.83 -9.66
N ASP A 280 10.39 -2.72 -10.66
CA ASP A 280 10.10 -4.14 -10.44
C ASP A 280 11.09 -4.77 -9.46
N ALA A 281 10.56 -5.26 -8.35
CA ALA A 281 11.32 -5.85 -7.24
C ALA A 281 10.95 -7.31 -6.95
N SER A 282 9.95 -7.85 -7.64
CA SER A 282 9.36 -9.17 -7.39
C SER A 282 10.30 -10.36 -7.60
N PHE A 283 11.48 -10.14 -8.17
CA PHE A 283 12.49 -11.18 -8.36
C PHE A 283 13.14 -11.69 -7.07
N GLY A 284 12.81 -11.09 -5.92
CA GLY A 284 13.19 -11.58 -4.61
C GLY A 284 14.69 -11.64 -4.37
N THR A 285 15.41 -10.54 -4.59
CA THR A 285 16.81 -10.43 -4.23
C THR A 285 17.04 -9.21 -3.35
N TRP A 286 18.04 -9.27 -2.48
CA TRP A 286 18.43 -8.12 -1.66
C TRP A 286 18.80 -6.91 -2.52
N LEU A 287 19.43 -7.15 -3.68
CA LEU A 287 19.78 -6.08 -4.62
C LEU A 287 18.54 -5.29 -5.04
N LEU A 288 17.47 -5.97 -5.41
CA LEU A 288 16.21 -5.33 -5.84
C LEU A 288 15.43 -4.74 -4.66
N LEU A 289 15.49 -5.36 -3.48
CA LEU A 289 14.82 -4.85 -2.29
C LEU A 289 15.47 -3.57 -1.73
N SER A 290 16.82 -3.50 -1.73
CA SER A 290 17.57 -2.49 -0.98
C SER A 290 18.90 -2.06 -1.60
N GLY A 291 19.51 -2.86 -2.48
CA GLY A 291 20.89 -2.66 -2.94
C GLY A 291 21.02 -1.57 -4.01
N LEU A 292 20.06 -1.44 -4.91
CA LEU A 292 20.05 -0.37 -5.91
C LEU A 292 19.62 0.94 -5.22
N ARG A 293 20.56 1.86 -5.07
CA ARG A 293 20.36 3.12 -4.31
C ARG A 293 20.55 4.32 -5.22
N GLU A 294 19.69 4.46 -6.20
CA GLU A 294 19.72 5.59 -7.10
C GLU A 294 18.95 6.79 -6.52
N THR A 295 19.29 7.95 -7.03
CA THR A 295 18.60 9.18 -6.69
C THR A 295 17.19 9.20 -7.30
N TRP A 296 16.29 9.88 -6.63
CA TRP A 296 14.95 10.14 -7.13
C TRP A 296 14.96 10.76 -8.53
N GLN A 297 13.97 10.38 -9.33
CA GLN A 297 13.75 10.88 -10.69
C GLN A 297 12.30 11.36 -10.84
N PRO A 298 12.05 12.41 -11.65
CA PRO A 298 10.71 12.99 -11.81
C PRO A 298 9.80 12.23 -12.77
N ILE A 299 10.15 11.00 -13.11
CA ILE A 299 9.40 10.10 -14.01
C ILE A 299 9.43 8.68 -13.46
N TRP A 300 8.64 7.79 -14.02
CA TRP A 300 8.70 6.37 -13.69
C TRP A 300 10.06 5.76 -14.13
N SER A 301 10.75 4.95 -13.32
CA SER A 301 10.40 4.71 -11.91
C SER A 301 11.15 5.70 -11.02
N GLN A 302 10.46 6.32 -10.07
CA GLN A 302 11.09 7.35 -9.23
C GLN A 302 12.13 6.78 -8.27
N TRP A 303 11.95 5.54 -7.81
CA TRP A 303 12.87 4.82 -6.95
C TRP A 303 13.20 3.43 -7.51
N GLN A 304 14.42 2.96 -7.26
CA GLN A 304 14.89 1.68 -7.77
C GLN A 304 14.51 0.48 -6.89
N ASN A 305 14.11 0.72 -5.65
CA ASN A 305 13.82 -0.35 -4.71
C ASN A 305 12.76 0.05 -3.67
N PRO A 306 12.07 -0.95 -3.04
CA PRO A 306 11.06 -0.74 -2.02
C PRO A 306 11.52 0.09 -0.82
N PHE A 307 12.72 -0.13 -0.29
CA PHE A 307 13.21 0.65 0.84
C PHE A 307 13.22 2.16 0.55
N GLN A 308 13.70 2.54 -0.62
CA GLN A 308 13.76 3.94 -1.01
C GLN A 308 12.37 4.49 -1.32
N GLY A 309 11.56 3.73 -2.05
CA GLY A 309 10.20 4.12 -2.41
C GLY A 309 9.31 4.31 -1.18
N PHE A 310 9.29 3.36 -0.26
CA PHE A 310 8.55 3.49 1.00
C PHE A 310 9.05 4.65 1.85
N THR A 311 10.37 4.86 1.92
CA THR A 311 10.95 5.98 2.66
C THR A 311 10.56 7.32 2.02
N GLY A 312 10.72 7.43 0.69
CA GLY A 312 10.48 8.66 -0.06
C GLY A 312 9.02 9.11 -0.10
N PHE A 313 8.08 8.15 -0.12
CA PHE A 313 6.63 8.42 -0.14
C PHE A 313 5.93 8.17 1.21
N SER A 314 6.68 8.01 2.30
CA SER A 314 6.10 7.73 3.63
C SER A 314 5.10 8.77 4.11
N ASP A 315 5.23 10.00 3.70
CA ASP A 315 4.37 11.12 4.10
C ASP A 315 3.02 11.16 3.36
N VAL A 316 2.87 10.42 2.23
CA VAL A 316 1.58 10.28 1.55
C VAL A 316 0.79 9.04 1.99
N SER A 317 1.33 8.24 2.90
CA SER A 317 0.67 7.07 3.51
C SER A 317 0.13 7.39 4.91
N GLY A 318 -0.62 6.46 5.49
CA GLY A 318 -1.20 6.58 6.82
C GLY A 318 -2.73 6.66 6.81
N PRO A 319 -3.38 6.81 7.95
CA PRO A 319 -4.84 6.83 8.03
C PRO A 319 -5.48 7.82 7.07
N GLY A 320 -6.41 7.36 6.23
CA GLY A 320 -7.10 8.18 5.22
C GLY A 320 -6.27 8.55 3.98
N GLN A 321 -5.06 8.03 3.84
CA GLN A 321 -4.16 8.29 2.70
C GLN A 321 -4.05 7.06 1.79
N VAL A 322 -3.24 7.14 0.72
CA VAL A 322 -3.01 6.00 -0.16
C VAL A 322 -2.15 4.92 0.49
N ILE A 323 -2.30 3.71 0.01
CA ILE A 323 -1.46 2.56 0.35
C ILE A 323 -0.28 2.53 -0.62
N LEU A 324 0.93 2.37 -0.09
CA LEU A 324 2.13 2.24 -0.92
C LEU A 324 2.27 0.79 -1.39
N ASP A 325 2.60 0.60 -2.66
CA ASP A 325 2.86 -0.70 -3.27
C ASP A 325 4.34 -0.80 -3.67
N GLY A 326 5.06 -1.73 -3.05
CA GLY A 326 6.48 -2.02 -3.29
C GLY A 326 6.70 -3.26 -4.14
N ASP A 327 5.75 -3.62 -4.98
CA ASP A 327 5.75 -4.81 -5.85
C ASP A 327 5.47 -6.16 -5.15
N PRO A 328 5.13 -7.21 -5.89
CA PRO A 328 5.01 -8.55 -5.34
C PRO A 328 6.33 -9.07 -4.74
N LEU A 329 6.22 -9.97 -3.78
CA LEU A 329 7.35 -10.64 -3.13
C LEU A 329 7.48 -12.08 -3.62
N THR A 330 8.69 -12.48 -4.05
CA THR A 330 9.07 -13.87 -4.31
C THR A 330 10.11 -14.28 -3.26
N ILE A 331 9.65 -14.60 -2.04
CA ILE A 331 10.58 -14.84 -0.93
C ILE A 331 11.42 -16.11 -1.11
N SER A 332 10.95 -17.09 -1.89
CA SER A 332 11.75 -18.27 -2.23
C SER A 332 13.03 -17.94 -3.00
N SER A 333 13.08 -16.80 -3.69
CA SER A 333 14.24 -16.37 -4.47
C SER A 333 15.33 -15.70 -3.65
N TYR A 334 15.03 -15.25 -2.42
CA TYR A 334 16.07 -14.71 -1.53
C TYR A 334 17.02 -15.82 -1.08
N GLN A 335 18.32 -15.51 -0.99
CA GLN A 335 19.35 -16.49 -0.64
C GLN A 335 19.32 -16.85 0.84
N HIS A 336 19.01 -15.90 1.72
CA HIS A 336 19.07 -16.06 3.17
C HIS A 336 17.74 -15.74 3.86
N ASP A 337 17.46 -16.45 4.95
CA ASP A 337 16.26 -16.20 5.76
C ASP A 337 16.23 -14.80 6.37
N ILE A 338 17.40 -14.23 6.63
CA ILE A 338 17.53 -12.86 7.12
C ILE A 338 17.00 -11.84 6.10
N ASP A 339 17.24 -12.07 4.81
CA ASP A 339 16.70 -11.22 3.73
C ASP A 339 15.19 -11.32 3.66
N ARG A 340 14.63 -12.55 3.78
CA ARG A 340 13.19 -12.82 3.80
C ARG A 340 12.49 -12.11 4.95
N GLN A 341 13.06 -12.24 6.15
CA GLN A 341 12.55 -11.57 7.35
C GLN A 341 12.56 -10.06 7.18
N SER A 342 13.63 -9.48 6.65
CA SER A 342 13.75 -8.04 6.43
C SER A 342 12.78 -7.54 5.36
N ALA A 343 12.54 -8.31 4.29
CA ALA A 343 11.51 -7.98 3.30
C ALA A 343 10.11 -7.93 3.93
N ILE A 344 9.73 -8.96 4.69
CA ILE A 344 8.44 -8.99 5.39
C ILE A 344 8.33 -7.81 6.37
N ASN A 345 9.35 -7.56 7.19
CA ASN A 345 9.33 -6.47 8.16
C ASN A 345 9.15 -5.10 7.49
N LEU A 346 9.81 -4.88 6.35
CA LEU A 346 9.68 -3.62 5.60
C LEU A 346 8.25 -3.41 5.08
N PHE A 347 7.68 -4.41 4.39
CA PHE A 347 6.33 -4.32 3.84
C PHE A 347 5.26 -4.20 4.93
N VAL A 348 5.45 -4.89 6.04
CA VAL A 348 4.58 -4.78 7.22
C VAL A 348 4.64 -3.36 7.79
N MET A 349 5.85 -2.83 8.03
CA MET A 349 6.01 -1.49 8.60
C MET A 349 5.47 -0.38 7.68
N ALA A 350 5.68 -0.51 6.38
CA ALA A 350 5.12 0.44 5.42
C ALA A 350 3.58 0.37 5.33
N GLY A 351 2.93 -0.63 5.93
CA GLY A 351 1.51 -0.90 5.72
C GLY A 351 1.18 -1.24 4.25
N ALA A 352 2.17 -1.72 3.52
CA ALA A 352 2.07 -1.99 2.09
C ALA A 352 1.18 -3.21 1.79
N ALA A 353 0.71 -3.33 0.56
CA ALA A 353 0.19 -4.61 0.08
C ALA A 353 1.28 -5.69 0.18
N ILE A 354 0.91 -6.91 0.58
CA ILE A 354 1.79 -8.08 0.48
C ILE A 354 1.22 -8.99 -0.61
N ALA A 355 1.75 -8.83 -1.80
CA ALA A 355 1.46 -9.67 -2.94
C ALA A 355 2.48 -10.81 -3.00
N ILE A 356 2.02 -12.05 -2.84
CA ILE A 356 2.86 -13.24 -2.95
C ILE A 356 3.02 -13.59 -4.43
N ALA A 357 4.25 -13.61 -4.94
CA ALA A 357 4.56 -14.07 -6.29
C ALA A 357 5.18 -15.48 -6.33
N ASP A 358 5.41 -16.08 -5.17
CA ASP A 358 5.81 -17.48 -5.06
C ASP A 358 4.73 -18.42 -5.57
N GLN A 359 5.13 -19.61 -6.03
CA GLN A 359 4.24 -20.64 -6.53
C GLN A 359 4.12 -21.78 -5.52
N TYR A 360 2.99 -22.51 -5.56
CA TYR A 360 2.69 -23.64 -4.67
C TYR A 360 3.79 -24.72 -4.67
N ASP A 361 4.50 -24.90 -5.78
CA ASP A 361 5.50 -25.92 -5.98
C ASP A 361 6.96 -25.42 -5.81
N THR A 362 7.16 -24.11 -5.64
CA THR A 362 8.49 -23.50 -5.48
C THR A 362 8.76 -22.93 -4.11
N ILE A 363 7.73 -22.53 -3.36
CA ILE A 363 7.88 -21.82 -2.08
C ILE A 363 8.45 -22.70 -0.95
N GLY A 364 8.09 -24.00 -0.92
CA GLY A 364 8.55 -24.93 0.10
C GLY A 364 8.31 -24.43 1.54
N SER A 365 9.31 -24.64 2.42
CA SER A 365 9.23 -24.22 3.84
C SER A 365 9.20 -22.70 4.04
N HIS A 366 9.56 -21.91 3.02
CA HIS A 366 9.58 -20.45 3.15
C HIS A 366 8.19 -19.83 3.29
N ALA A 367 7.11 -20.58 3.01
CA ALA A 367 5.74 -20.15 3.28
C ALA A 367 5.52 -19.71 4.74
N SER A 368 6.32 -20.21 5.69
CA SER A 368 6.25 -19.80 7.10
C SER A 368 6.49 -18.31 7.35
N PHE A 369 7.26 -17.63 6.48
CA PHE A 369 7.50 -16.20 6.60
C PHE A 369 6.23 -15.35 6.37
N TYR A 370 5.24 -15.89 5.63
CA TYR A 370 3.94 -15.24 5.42
C TYR A 370 2.92 -15.56 6.52
N LYS A 371 3.23 -16.43 7.49
CA LYS A 371 2.29 -17.00 8.46
C LYS A 371 2.54 -16.56 9.91
N ASN A 372 3.32 -15.51 10.16
CA ASN A 372 3.54 -15.02 11.53
C ASN A 372 2.27 -14.31 12.03
N GLU A 373 1.52 -14.98 12.89
CA GLU A 373 0.22 -14.54 13.38
C GLU A 373 0.31 -13.21 14.13
N GLU A 374 1.33 -13.03 15.00
CA GLU A 374 1.47 -11.77 15.77
C GLU A 374 1.69 -10.55 14.85
N ILE A 375 2.44 -10.74 13.76
CA ILE A 375 2.66 -9.68 12.77
C ILE A 375 1.37 -9.41 11.98
N LEU A 376 0.65 -10.45 11.60
CA LEU A 376 -0.61 -10.34 10.86
C LEU A 376 -1.70 -9.68 11.70
N ASP A 377 -1.79 -10.02 13.00
CA ASP A 377 -2.71 -9.36 13.94
C ASP A 377 -2.45 -7.85 14.04
N LEU A 378 -1.18 -7.43 14.05
CA LEU A 378 -0.83 -6.00 14.05
C LEU A 378 -1.25 -5.31 12.74
N ARG A 379 -1.12 -6.00 11.60
CA ARG A 379 -1.65 -5.48 10.33
C ARG A 379 -3.16 -5.31 10.39
N GLN A 380 -3.88 -6.31 10.86
CA GLN A 380 -5.34 -6.23 11.02
C GLN A 380 -5.76 -5.09 11.95
N ALA A 381 -4.94 -4.81 12.97
CA ALA A 381 -5.15 -3.68 13.86
C ALA A 381 -4.88 -2.31 13.22
N GLY A 382 -4.48 -2.25 11.94
CA GLY A 382 -4.27 -1.01 11.20
C GLY A 382 -2.84 -0.47 11.21
N LEU A 383 -1.83 -1.37 11.26
CA LEU A 383 -0.42 -0.97 11.25
C LEU A 383 -0.02 -0.30 9.94
N VAL A 384 0.29 0.98 9.99
CA VAL A 384 0.96 1.76 8.94
C VAL A 384 2.01 2.62 9.60
N GLY A 385 3.27 2.34 9.33
CA GLY A 385 4.40 3.04 9.94
C GLY A 385 5.06 4.06 9.04
N LYS A 386 5.99 4.76 9.63
CA LYS A 386 6.85 5.74 8.97
C LYS A 386 8.31 5.51 9.34
N PRO A 387 9.26 5.85 8.47
CA PRO A 387 10.66 5.93 8.87
C PRO A 387 10.82 7.02 9.92
N VAL A 388 11.82 6.93 10.76
CA VAL A 388 12.12 8.00 11.72
C VAL A 388 12.48 9.27 10.97
N TYR A 389 11.74 10.35 11.21
CA TYR A 389 11.99 11.64 10.61
C TYR A 389 13.07 12.39 11.37
N LEU A 390 14.11 12.80 10.67
CA LEU A 390 15.27 13.47 11.24
C LEU A 390 15.14 15.01 11.23
N ASN A 391 14.41 15.53 10.26
CA ASN A 391 14.15 16.96 10.12
C ASN A 391 12.87 17.20 9.28
N SER A 392 12.48 18.46 9.18
CA SER A 392 11.25 18.93 8.54
C SER A 392 11.31 19.00 7.00
N HIS A 393 12.38 18.58 6.36
CA HIS A 393 12.39 18.56 4.90
C HIS A 393 11.31 17.60 4.38
N SER A 394 10.55 18.12 3.44
CA SER A 394 9.46 17.39 2.81
C SER A 394 9.97 16.11 2.16
N TYR A 395 9.03 15.29 1.91
CA TYR A 395 9.03 14.00 1.30
C TYR A 395 10.20 13.67 0.39
N ASP A 396 10.74 14.63 -0.17
CA ASP A 396 11.64 14.47 -1.25
C ASP A 396 12.53 13.24 -1.18
N TRP A 397 12.99 12.86 -2.27
CA TRP A 397 14.14 12.05 -2.48
C TRP A 397 15.35 12.36 -1.54
N ASP A 398 15.27 13.39 -0.68
CA ASP A 398 16.29 13.68 0.33
C ASP A 398 16.14 12.73 1.54
N GLN A 399 16.70 11.53 1.38
CA GLN A 399 16.75 10.56 2.46
C GLN A 399 17.57 11.00 3.68
N ALA A 400 18.27 12.12 3.62
CA ALA A 400 18.90 12.72 4.79
C ALA A 400 17.86 13.24 5.82
N SER A 401 16.62 13.45 5.41
CA SER A 401 15.52 13.82 6.30
C SER A 401 14.74 12.63 6.86
N ARG A 402 14.97 11.43 6.38
CA ARG A 402 14.29 10.18 6.73
C ARG A 402 15.29 9.07 7.01
N ASP A 403 15.18 8.37 8.12
CA ASP A 403 16.03 7.22 8.41
C ASP A 403 15.36 5.92 7.95
N SER A 404 15.72 5.44 6.78
CA SER A 404 15.17 4.20 6.21
C SER A 404 15.51 2.93 7.02
N GLU A 405 16.41 3.00 7.99
CA GLU A 405 16.82 1.87 8.82
C GLU A 405 16.14 1.86 10.21
N ARG A 406 15.35 2.88 10.54
CA ARG A 406 14.53 2.95 11.76
C ARG A 406 13.10 3.33 11.40
N TRP A 407 12.16 2.48 11.76
CA TRP A 407 10.74 2.66 11.45
C TRP A 407 9.89 2.53 12.71
N VAL A 408 8.84 3.31 12.80
CA VAL A 408 7.87 3.29 13.91
C VAL A 408 6.45 3.37 13.38
N ALA A 409 5.52 2.73 14.07
CA ALA A 409 4.09 2.82 13.81
C ALA A 409 3.35 2.90 15.15
N GLN A 410 2.32 3.72 15.23
CA GLN A 410 1.39 3.70 16.36
C GLN A 410 0.08 3.06 15.93
N LEU A 411 -0.33 2.03 16.66
CA LEU A 411 -1.61 1.35 16.45
C LEU A 411 -2.78 2.17 17.02
N PRO A 412 -4.00 1.97 16.55
CA PRO A 412 -5.18 2.68 17.07
C PRO A 412 -5.42 2.51 18.57
N ASN A 413 -4.98 1.39 19.17
CA ASN A 413 -5.07 1.14 20.62
C ASN A 413 -3.93 1.81 21.42
N GLY A 414 -3.02 2.53 20.75
CA GLY A 414 -1.88 3.22 21.37
C GLY A 414 -0.61 2.40 21.55
N ASP A 415 -0.61 1.10 21.25
CA ASP A 415 0.62 0.31 21.15
C ASP A 415 1.49 0.81 20.00
N TRP A 416 2.79 0.60 20.12
CA TRP A 416 3.75 0.92 19.08
C TRP A 416 4.37 -0.33 18.48
N VAL A 417 4.80 -0.21 17.24
CA VAL A 417 5.67 -1.18 16.58
C VAL A 417 6.95 -0.47 16.15
N VAL A 418 8.09 -1.08 16.44
CA VAL A 418 9.41 -0.56 16.09
C VAL A 418 10.14 -1.58 15.24
N ALA A 419 10.60 -1.15 14.07
CA ALA A 419 11.49 -1.95 13.22
C ALA A 419 12.84 -1.28 13.06
N LEU A 420 13.89 -2.09 13.17
CA LEU A 420 15.27 -1.69 12.95
C LEU A 420 15.87 -2.53 11.83
N PHE A 421 16.65 -1.90 10.95
CA PHE A 421 17.26 -2.56 9.80
C PHE A 421 18.76 -2.25 9.70
N ASN A 422 19.51 -3.20 9.15
CA ASN A 422 20.84 -2.98 8.62
C ASN A 422 20.83 -3.25 7.12
N ARG A 423 20.84 -2.20 6.32
CA ARG A 423 20.80 -2.29 4.86
C ARG A 423 22.17 -2.52 4.21
N ALA A 424 23.24 -2.56 4.99
CA ALA A 424 24.60 -2.70 4.48
C ALA A 424 24.92 -4.11 3.99
N ASP A 425 25.60 -4.22 2.86
CA ASP A 425 26.13 -5.48 2.32
C ASP A 425 27.45 -5.92 3.00
N ALA A 426 28.10 -4.98 3.69
CA ALA A 426 29.34 -5.27 4.39
C ALA A 426 29.12 -6.19 5.59
N ALA A 427 30.05 -7.12 5.83
CA ALA A 427 29.99 -8.08 6.94
C ALA A 427 30.16 -7.43 8.33
N THR A 428 29.69 -6.20 8.50
CA THR A 428 29.80 -5.44 9.73
C THR A 428 28.48 -5.44 10.46
N GLU A 429 28.51 -5.90 11.69
CA GLU A 429 27.40 -5.77 12.63
C GLU A 429 27.24 -4.31 13.02
N VAL A 430 26.00 -3.82 13.00
CA VAL A 430 25.66 -2.45 13.40
C VAL A 430 24.65 -2.47 14.55
N SER A 431 24.82 -1.54 15.49
CA SER A 431 23.84 -1.31 16.54
C SER A 431 22.89 -0.22 16.10
N ARG A 432 21.58 -0.47 16.16
CA ARG A 432 20.53 0.49 15.89
C ARG A 432 19.66 0.68 17.13
N THR A 433 19.28 1.91 17.41
CA THR A 433 18.49 2.25 18.60
C THR A 433 17.34 3.18 18.24
N VAL A 434 16.18 2.92 18.85
CA VAL A 434 15.06 3.86 18.97
C VAL A 434 14.88 4.17 20.44
N ASP A 435 15.10 5.43 20.84
CA ASP A 435 14.75 5.95 22.16
C ASP A 435 13.25 6.23 22.22
N PHE A 436 12.57 5.74 23.27
CA PHE A 436 11.12 5.83 23.35
C PHE A 436 10.64 7.24 23.73
N ALA A 437 11.43 8.01 24.43
CA ALA A 437 11.08 9.40 24.75
C ALA A 437 11.23 10.30 23.52
N ASP A 438 12.35 10.19 22.83
CA ASP A 438 12.69 11.06 21.70
C ASP A 438 11.89 10.74 20.44
N VAL A 439 11.53 9.46 20.22
CA VAL A 439 10.89 9.02 18.97
C VAL A 439 9.41 8.70 19.16
N LEU A 440 9.02 8.03 20.26
CA LEU A 440 7.64 7.63 20.51
C LEU A 440 6.88 8.59 21.42
N GLY A 441 7.57 9.55 22.02
CA GLY A 441 7.00 10.52 22.97
C GLY A 441 6.61 9.90 24.32
N LEU A 442 7.17 8.74 24.70
CA LEU A 442 6.85 8.07 25.96
C LEU A 442 7.67 8.66 27.10
N THR A 443 7.02 8.94 28.24
CA THR A 443 7.66 9.51 29.44
C THR A 443 8.05 8.45 30.46
N ARG A 444 7.61 7.20 30.25
CA ARG A 444 7.86 6.04 31.13
C ARG A 444 8.38 4.86 30.33
N PRO A 445 9.04 3.89 31.00
CA PRO A 445 9.39 2.63 30.38
C PRO A 445 8.15 1.90 29.87
N ALA A 446 8.28 1.18 28.76
CA ALA A 446 7.21 0.43 28.10
C ALA A 446 7.55 -1.08 28.03
N ARG A 447 6.55 -1.93 27.95
CA ARG A 447 6.76 -3.37 27.75
C ARG A 447 7.15 -3.61 26.29
N VAL A 448 8.14 -4.46 26.07
CA VAL A 448 8.67 -4.82 24.74
C VAL A 448 8.50 -6.31 24.50
N ARG A 449 7.98 -6.67 23.33
CA ARG A 449 7.81 -8.04 22.85
C ARG A 449 8.47 -8.21 21.50
N ASP A 450 9.34 -9.19 21.36
CA ASP A 450 9.92 -9.61 20.07
C ASP A 450 8.89 -10.43 19.28
N LEU A 451 8.58 -9.98 18.07
CA LEU A 451 7.51 -10.56 17.25
C LEU A 451 7.94 -11.77 16.42
N TRP A 452 9.25 -11.97 16.24
CA TRP A 452 9.77 -13.16 15.58
C TRP A 452 10.17 -14.26 16.57
N ALA A 453 10.69 -13.87 17.73
CA ALA A 453 10.97 -14.81 18.80
C ALA A 453 9.72 -15.21 19.60
N HIS A 454 8.61 -14.45 19.47
CA HIS A 454 7.39 -14.61 20.26
C HIS A 454 7.61 -14.51 21.78
N GLU A 455 8.58 -13.65 22.19
CA GLU A 455 9.02 -13.54 23.56
C GLU A 455 8.88 -12.11 24.11
N ASP A 456 8.50 -12.03 25.40
CA ASP A 456 8.53 -10.76 26.13
C ASP A 456 9.97 -10.45 26.55
N VAL A 457 10.50 -9.32 26.07
CA VAL A 457 11.88 -8.89 26.36
C VAL A 457 11.99 -8.22 27.74
N GLY A 458 10.94 -7.52 28.15
CA GLY A 458 10.91 -6.81 29.43
C GLY A 458 10.35 -5.39 29.31
N THR A 459 10.67 -4.56 30.31
CA THR A 459 10.23 -3.16 30.37
C THR A 459 11.44 -2.24 30.16
N LEU A 460 11.43 -1.48 29.07
CA LEU A 460 12.55 -0.72 28.55
C LEU A 460 12.18 0.75 28.29
N THR A 461 13.19 1.61 28.14
CA THR A 461 13.06 3.02 27.71
C THR A 461 13.55 3.25 26.28
N SER A 462 14.16 2.23 25.68
CA SER A 462 14.64 2.22 24.30
C SER A 462 14.69 0.80 23.78
N TRP A 463 14.63 0.64 22.46
CA TRP A 463 14.93 -0.62 21.80
C TRP A 463 16.24 -0.52 21.03
N THR A 464 17.16 -1.42 21.33
CA THR A 464 18.45 -1.53 20.63
C THR A 464 18.65 -2.95 20.12
N ALA A 465 18.92 -3.08 18.83
CA ALA A 465 19.27 -4.36 18.21
C ALA A 465 20.66 -4.29 17.58
N SER A 466 21.44 -5.37 17.75
CA SER A 466 22.69 -5.61 17.03
C SER A 466 22.36 -6.44 15.80
N LEU A 467 22.59 -5.88 14.62
CA LEU A 467 22.12 -6.41 13.35
C LEU A 467 23.31 -6.69 12.43
N GLY A 468 23.47 -7.95 12.03
CA GLY A 468 24.35 -8.32 10.93
C GLY A 468 23.88 -7.75 9.59
N PRO A 469 24.65 -7.92 8.50
CA PRO A 469 24.23 -7.48 7.17
C PRO A 469 22.83 -7.98 6.81
N HIS A 470 22.01 -7.12 6.23
CA HIS A 470 20.60 -7.34 5.86
C HIS A 470 19.67 -7.68 7.03
N GLY A 471 20.18 -7.63 8.25
CA GLY A 471 19.44 -7.97 9.46
C GLY A 471 18.36 -6.97 9.79
N SER A 472 17.29 -7.47 10.41
CA SER A 472 16.23 -6.65 10.96
C SER A 472 15.73 -7.17 12.30
N SER A 473 15.08 -6.28 13.05
CA SER A 473 14.37 -6.58 14.29
C SER A 473 12.99 -5.93 14.25
N LEU A 474 11.98 -6.62 14.74
CA LEU A 474 10.60 -6.12 14.81
C LEU A 474 10.03 -6.40 16.19
N VAL A 475 9.66 -5.33 16.91
CA VAL A 475 9.13 -5.44 18.27
C VAL A 475 7.85 -4.64 18.45
N LYS A 476 6.96 -5.15 19.29
CA LYS A 476 5.82 -4.40 19.81
C LYS A 476 6.21 -3.72 21.13
N VAL A 477 5.83 -2.46 21.29
CA VAL A 477 6.08 -1.65 22.49
C VAL A 477 4.74 -1.19 23.05
N THR A 478 4.39 -1.65 24.25
CA THR A 478 3.14 -1.33 24.93
C THR A 478 3.40 -0.29 26.04
N PRO A 479 2.88 0.94 25.90
CA PRO A 479 3.03 1.98 26.91
C PRO A 479 2.43 1.59 28.27
N LEU A 480 3.06 2.03 29.36
CA LEU A 480 2.57 1.88 30.74
C LEU A 480 2.07 3.22 31.32
N GLU A 481 1.65 4.12 30.45
CA GLU A 481 1.12 5.44 30.78
C GLU A 481 -0.14 5.75 29.95
N ALA A 482 -0.76 6.90 30.19
CA ALA A 482 -1.91 7.33 29.39
C ALA A 482 -1.51 7.44 27.91
N ILE A 483 -2.34 6.88 27.04
CA ILE A 483 -2.09 6.83 25.60
C ILE A 483 -2.17 8.24 25.01
N ARG A 484 -1.12 8.59 24.30
CA ARG A 484 -1.04 9.79 23.48
C ARG A 484 -0.86 9.37 22.04
N HIS A 485 -1.80 9.75 21.18
CA HIS A 485 -1.71 9.50 19.75
C HIS A 485 -0.91 10.60 19.08
N GLN A 486 0.24 10.27 18.53
CA GLN A 486 1.19 11.23 17.96
C GLN A 486 0.74 11.67 16.57
N ALA A 487 0.81 12.97 16.29
CA ALA A 487 0.46 13.54 15.00
C ALA A 487 1.47 13.15 13.90
N ASP A 488 2.74 13.03 14.27
CA ASP A 488 3.88 12.76 13.37
C ASP A 488 3.91 11.36 12.75
N VAL A 489 3.02 10.45 13.19
CA VAL A 489 2.80 9.13 12.57
C VAL A 489 1.39 8.99 11.99
N GLY A 490 0.58 10.05 11.98
CA GLY A 490 -0.73 10.10 11.35
C GLY A 490 -0.68 10.17 9.82
N GLY A 491 -1.85 10.31 9.20
CA GLY A 491 -2.00 10.61 7.77
C GLY A 491 -2.33 12.08 7.57
N TRP A 492 -1.64 12.77 6.69
CA TRP A 492 -1.91 14.18 6.39
C TRP A 492 -2.00 14.46 4.89
N SER A 493 -2.73 15.51 4.53
CA SER A 493 -2.93 15.90 3.13
C SER A 493 -3.11 17.42 2.96
N GLY A 494 -3.22 17.85 1.71
CA GLY A 494 -3.29 19.26 1.36
C GLY A 494 -1.96 19.96 1.68
N GLY A 495 -1.96 21.05 2.39
CA GLY A 495 -0.73 21.74 2.82
C GLY A 495 -0.09 21.19 4.11
N ALA A 496 -0.78 20.22 4.77
CA ALA A 496 -0.29 19.68 6.04
C ALA A 496 0.97 18.83 5.85
N HIS A 497 1.94 18.98 6.74
CA HIS A 497 3.23 18.28 6.68
C HIS A 497 3.88 18.18 8.07
N PHE A 498 4.87 17.27 8.16
CA PHE A 498 5.68 17.09 9.36
C PHE A 498 6.67 18.25 9.57
N GLU A 499 6.84 18.67 10.82
CA GLU A 499 7.88 19.59 11.27
C GLU A 499 8.41 19.24 12.67
N ASN A 500 9.65 19.67 12.99
CA ASN A 500 10.26 19.57 14.32
C ASN A 500 11.11 20.78 14.71
N THR A 501 10.89 21.92 14.04
CA THR A 501 11.68 23.16 14.24
C THR A 501 11.44 23.78 15.61
N PHE A 502 10.22 23.71 16.15
CA PHE A 502 9.86 24.33 17.42
C PHE A 502 9.91 23.33 18.57
N ASN A 503 10.65 23.67 19.62
CA ASN A 503 10.85 22.80 20.78
C ASN A 503 9.56 22.58 21.60
N GLY A 504 9.56 21.50 22.39
CA GLY A 504 8.51 21.18 23.36
C GLY A 504 7.40 20.27 22.83
N HIS A 505 7.49 19.80 21.60
CA HIS A 505 6.68 18.68 21.11
C HIS A 505 7.08 17.37 21.79
N SER A 506 6.26 16.34 21.66
CA SER A 506 6.58 14.95 22.01
C SER A 506 6.93 14.16 20.75
N GLY A 507 7.64 13.04 20.89
CA GLY A 507 8.01 12.21 19.74
C GLY A 507 8.96 12.89 18.76
N MET A 508 8.88 12.51 17.48
CA MET A 508 9.77 13.02 16.43
C MET A 508 9.50 14.48 16.08
N GLY A 509 8.24 14.93 16.21
CA GLY A 509 7.84 16.26 15.79
C GLY A 509 6.33 16.51 15.91
N TYR A 510 5.79 17.28 15.00
CA TYR A 510 4.38 17.67 14.97
C TYR A 510 3.92 17.88 13.51
N VAL A 511 2.62 18.04 13.30
CA VAL A 511 2.05 18.39 12.00
C VAL A 511 1.68 19.86 11.97
N THR A 512 2.09 20.54 10.91
CA THR A 512 1.82 21.95 10.59
C THR A 512 1.18 22.09 9.21
N GLY A 513 1.01 23.33 8.70
CA GLY A 513 0.43 23.58 7.37
C GLY A 513 -1.09 23.35 7.29
N LEU A 514 -1.78 23.35 8.44
CA LEU A 514 -3.23 23.27 8.53
C LEU A 514 -3.85 24.67 8.40
N ASP A 515 -3.59 25.36 7.28
CA ASP A 515 -3.94 26.76 7.02
C ASP A 515 -4.46 27.02 5.61
N THR A 516 -4.50 26.00 4.79
CA THR A 516 -5.05 26.04 3.42
C THR A 516 -6.28 25.16 3.31
N LEU A 517 -7.27 25.58 2.51
CA LEU A 517 -8.52 24.84 2.32
C LEU A 517 -8.23 23.38 1.87
N GLY A 518 -8.74 22.42 2.62
CA GLY A 518 -8.56 21.00 2.36
C GLY A 518 -7.31 20.39 3.00
N SER A 519 -6.45 21.19 3.67
CA SER A 519 -5.38 20.60 4.48
C SER A 519 -5.96 19.83 5.67
N SER A 520 -5.40 18.67 5.99
CA SER A 520 -5.93 17.79 7.04
C SER A 520 -4.86 16.91 7.68
N LEU A 521 -5.14 16.49 8.92
CA LEU A 521 -4.45 15.45 9.68
C LEU A 521 -5.49 14.44 10.15
N THR A 522 -5.27 13.16 9.90
CA THR A 522 -6.11 12.04 10.37
C THR A 522 -5.32 11.11 11.27
N LEU A 523 -5.89 10.78 12.43
CA LEU A 523 -5.38 9.80 13.38
C LEU A 523 -6.37 8.64 13.50
N ALA A 524 -5.87 7.41 13.55
CA ALA A 524 -6.66 6.22 13.83
C ALA A 524 -6.63 5.96 15.33
N ILE A 525 -7.79 5.97 15.99
CA ILE A 525 -7.90 5.86 17.46
C ILE A 525 -8.98 4.84 17.82
N ALA A 526 -8.61 3.81 18.58
CA ALA A 526 -9.55 2.79 19.05
C ALA A 526 -10.15 3.16 20.40
N ILE A 527 -11.47 3.05 20.49
CA ILE A 527 -12.25 3.35 21.69
C ILE A 527 -12.92 2.07 22.18
N PRO A 528 -12.79 1.72 23.48
CA PRO A 528 -13.37 0.50 24.01
C PRO A 528 -14.90 0.54 24.15
N HIS A 529 -15.51 1.73 24.20
CA HIS A 529 -16.96 1.91 24.35
C HIS A 529 -17.42 3.15 23.58
N ALA A 530 -18.47 2.99 22.80
CA ALA A 530 -19.10 4.10 22.09
C ALA A 530 -19.65 5.16 23.07
N GLY A 531 -19.56 6.43 22.71
CA GLY A 531 -20.09 7.51 23.52
C GLY A 531 -19.47 8.88 23.23
N SER A 532 -19.78 9.85 24.10
CA SER A 532 -19.15 11.17 24.08
C SER A 532 -17.83 11.13 24.82
N HIS A 533 -16.76 11.48 24.15
CA HIS A 533 -15.40 11.51 24.70
C HIS A 533 -14.76 12.89 24.52
N ASP A 534 -13.96 13.31 25.51
CA ASP A 534 -13.12 14.47 25.39
C ASP A 534 -11.84 14.11 24.64
N CYS A 535 -11.69 14.62 23.41
CA CYS A 535 -10.45 14.58 22.65
C CYS A 535 -9.59 15.77 23.05
N ILE A 536 -8.45 15.51 23.67
CA ILE A 536 -7.53 16.53 24.18
C ILE A 536 -6.39 16.69 23.18
N PHE A 537 -6.42 17.79 22.44
CA PHE A 537 -5.42 18.16 21.44
C PHE A 537 -4.30 18.95 22.10
N ARG A 538 -3.06 18.49 21.95
CA ARG A 538 -1.87 19.26 22.31
C ARG A 538 -1.43 20.08 21.11
N VAL A 539 -1.53 21.41 21.22
CA VAL A 539 -1.38 22.33 20.09
C VAL A 539 -0.51 23.53 20.43
N ALA A 540 0.03 24.18 19.41
CA ALA A 540 0.64 25.49 19.50
C ALA A 540 0.06 26.44 18.44
N ASN A 541 -0.17 27.70 18.83
CA ASN A 541 -0.67 28.79 17.99
C ASN A 541 0.20 30.04 18.12
N GLY A 542 1.30 30.07 17.41
CA GLY A 542 2.24 31.21 17.39
C GLY A 542 1.83 32.37 16.47
N THR A 543 0.61 32.35 15.89
CA THR A 543 0.15 33.38 14.92
C THR A 543 -0.11 34.75 15.56
N GLY A 544 -0.21 34.83 16.87
CA GLY A 544 -0.59 36.05 17.61
C GLY A 544 -2.08 36.37 17.53
N LYS A 545 -2.91 35.52 16.96
CA LYS A 545 -4.39 35.63 16.83
C LYS A 545 -5.04 34.30 17.16
N PRO A 546 -6.32 34.26 17.57
CA PRO A 546 -7.06 33.02 17.71
C PRO A 546 -7.10 32.27 16.37
N ALA A 547 -7.00 30.94 16.41
CA ALA A 547 -7.09 30.05 15.28
C ALA A 547 -8.15 28.96 15.51
N SER A 548 -8.67 28.37 14.46
CA SER A 548 -9.65 27.29 14.55
C SER A 548 -9.50 26.29 13.43
N LEU A 549 -9.81 25.03 13.74
CA LEU A 549 -9.90 23.93 12.79
C LEU A 549 -11.19 23.12 13.02
N THR A 550 -11.73 22.56 11.98
CA THR A 550 -12.83 21.60 12.08
C THR A 550 -12.26 20.22 12.46
N VAL A 551 -12.90 19.57 13.44
CA VAL A 551 -12.54 18.22 13.86
C VAL A 551 -13.73 17.30 13.60
N SER A 552 -13.51 16.18 12.92
CA SER A 552 -14.56 15.19 12.63
C SER A 552 -14.11 13.79 12.99
N ALA A 553 -15.06 12.96 13.38
CA ALA A 553 -14.86 11.54 13.61
C ALA A 553 -15.59 10.75 12.53
N HIS A 554 -14.87 9.82 11.89
CA HIS A 554 -15.37 9.00 10.79
C HIS A 554 -15.23 7.52 11.14
N ASP A 555 -16.18 6.74 10.65
CA ASP A 555 -16.02 5.31 10.56
C ASP A 555 -14.96 4.99 9.48
N PRO A 556 -13.87 4.28 9.82
CA PRO A 556 -12.81 4.01 8.86
C PRO A 556 -13.23 3.11 7.70
N GLU A 557 -14.26 2.26 7.89
CA GLU A 557 -14.73 1.34 6.86
C GLU A 557 -15.65 1.99 5.85
N SER A 558 -16.62 2.77 6.31
CA SER A 558 -17.61 3.41 5.44
C SER A 558 -17.26 4.86 5.07
N GLY A 559 -16.25 5.45 5.72
CA GLY A 559 -15.93 6.88 5.60
C GLY A 559 -17.03 7.80 6.14
N LYS A 560 -18.09 7.24 6.75
CA LYS A 560 -19.22 8.02 7.22
C LYS A 560 -18.85 8.85 8.45
N THR A 561 -19.03 10.17 8.34
CA THR A 561 -18.89 11.08 9.48
C THR A 561 -20.02 10.86 10.47
N HIS A 562 -19.70 10.63 11.74
CA HIS A 562 -20.68 10.47 12.82
C HIS A 562 -20.58 11.53 13.91
N SER A 563 -19.52 12.35 13.92
CA SER A 563 -19.38 13.48 14.84
C SER A 563 -18.56 14.60 14.23
N VAL A 564 -18.90 15.84 14.52
CA VAL A 564 -18.14 17.04 14.13
C VAL A 564 -18.05 17.98 15.31
N GLY A 565 -16.85 18.49 15.56
CA GLY A 565 -16.53 19.47 16.57
C GLY A 565 -15.65 20.59 16.00
N ARG A 566 -15.26 21.55 16.84
CA ARG A 566 -14.39 22.64 16.46
C ARG A 566 -13.25 22.77 17.47
N LEU A 567 -12.04 22.80 17.00
CA LEU A 567 -10.84 23.09 17.77
C LEU A 567 -10.59 24.60 17.69
N GLU A 568 -10.89 25.29 18.78
CA GLU A 568 -10.66 26.75 18.92
C GLU A 568 -9.48 27.00 19.84
N VAL A 569 -8.46 27.68 19.34
CA VAL A 569 -7.19 27.84 20.00
C VAL A 569 -6.86 29.33 20.13
N ALA A 570 -6.75 29.82 21.36
CA ALA A 570 -6.26 31.16 21.61
C ALA A 570 -4.80 31.31 21.14
N ALA A 571 -4.38 32.52 20.83
CA ALA A 571 -2.98 32.78 20.52
C ALA A 571 -2.06 32.34 21.66
N SER A 572 -1.05 31.55 21.37
CA SER A 572 0.06 31.27 22.27
C SER A 572 1.07 32.41 22.24
N ARG A 573 2.01 32.38 23.17
CA ARG A 573 3.13 33.32 23.20
C ARG A 573 4.01 33.22 21.94
N ASP A 574 4.27 32.00 21.55
CA ASP A 574 5.08 31.61 20.37
C ASP A 574 4.77 30.16 19.96
N TRP A 575 5.40 29.66 18.91
CA TRP A 575 5.22 28.32 18.40
C TRP A 575 5.82 27.20 19.27
N SER A 576 6.65 27.52 20.23
CA SER A 576 7.20 26.56 21.22
C SER A 576 6.35 26.45 22.49
N HIS A 577 5.23 27.18 22.54
CA HIS A 577 4.33 27.20 23.69
C HIS A 577 3.11 26.32 23.46
N TRP A 578 3.25 25.07 23.86
CA TRP A 578 2.24 24.04 23.71
C TRP A 578 1.23 24.04 24.85
N HIS A 579 -0.04 23.80 24.55
CA HIS A 579 -1.11 23.70 25.54
C HIS A 579 -2.20 22.75 25.07
N ASP A 580 -3.01 22.26 26.00
CA ASP A 580 -4.05 21.28 25.76
C ASP A 580 -5.41 21.97 25.52
N VAL A 581 -6.10 21.58 24.45
CA VAL A 581 -7.44 22.06 24.10
C VAL A 581 -8.38 20.89 23.93
N ARG A 582 -9.58 20.96 24.53
CA ARG A 582 -10.57 19.90 24.52
C ARG A 582 -11.60 20.12 23.43
N VAL A 583 -11.93 19.03 22.71
CA VAL A 583 -13.04 18.96 21.79
C VAL A 583 -13.85 17.71 22.14
N ALA A 584 -15.13 17.87 22.45
CA ALA A 584 -16.01 16.74 22.70
C ALA A 584 -16.49 16.15 21.36
N LEU A 585 -16.28 14.85 21.17
CA LEU A 585 -16.75 14.11 20.00
C LEU A 585 -17.53 12.87 20.44
N THR A 586 -18.55 12.50 19.67
CA THR A 586 -19.17 11.18 19.78
C THR A 586 -18.32 10.20 18.98
N LEU A 587 -17.82 9.15 19.62
CA LEU A 587 -16.98 8.12 18.99
C LEU A 587 -17.69 6.79 19.03
N ALA A 588 -17.48 5.98 17.99
CA ALA A 588 -17.98 4.60 17.93
C ALA A 588 -17.03 3.66 18.71
N GLU A 589 -17.54 2.53 19.18
CA GLU A 589 -16.70 1.44 19.67
C GLU A 589 -15.81 0.92 18.56
N GLY A 590 -14.56 0.59 18.86
CA GLY A 590 -13.56 0.22 17.87
C GLY A 590 -12.78 1.41 17.31
N THR A 591 -12.21 1.26 16.13
CA THR A 591 -11.37 2.28 15.51
C THR A 591 -12.20 3.42 14.93
N ASN A 592 -11.79 4.66 15.19
CA ASN A 592 -12.32 5.87 14.60
C ASN A 592 -11.19 6.61 13.88
N PHE A 593 -11.48 7.20 12.71
CA PHE A 593 -10.60 8.18 12.09
C PHE A 593 -10.98 9.57 12.61
N ILE A 594 -10.11 10.17 13.41
CA ILE A 594 -10.28 11.54 13.90
C ILE A 594 -9.49 12.46 12.98
N THR A 595 -10.22 13.24 12.18
CA THR A 595 -9.65 14.15 11.18
C THR A 595 -9.77 15.59 11.65
N THR A 596 -8.63 16.28 11.72
CA THR A 596 -8.55 17.73 11.92
C THR A 596 -8.27 18.37 10.58
N SER A 597 -9.13 19.27 10.12
CA SER A 597 -9.04 19.88 8.78
C SER A 597 -9.26 21.37 8.81
N PHE A 598 -8.67 22.09 7.83
CA PHE A 598 -8.94 23.49 7.58
C PHE A 598 -10.05 23.61 6.54
N GLY A 599 -11.23 24.01 7.00
CA GLY A 599 -12.44 24.13 6.18
C GLY A 599 -12.88 25.58 5.95
N ALA A 600 -13.94 25.76 5.19
CA ALA A 600 -14.53 27.08 4.98
C ALA A 600 -15.05 27.65 6.32
N GLY A 601 -14.50 28.78 6.75
CA GLY A 601 -14.82 29.43 8.04
C GLY A 601 -13.84 29.12 9.16
N ASP A 602 -12.83 28.30 8.93
CA ASP A 602 -11.69 28.17 9.83
C ASP A 602 -10.69 29.32 9.68
N VAL A 603 -9.89 29.57 10.69
CA VAL A 603 -9.04 30.76 10.77
C VAL A 603 -7.65 30.40 11.29
N GLY A 604 -6.62 30.86 10.57
CA GLY A 604 -5.22 30.70 10.97
C GLY A 604 -4.71 29.26 10.87
N GLY A 605 -3.44 29.05 11.14
CA GLY A 605 -2.79 27.76 11.17
C GLY A 605 -2.48 27.33 12.60
N LEU A 606 -2.41 26.03 12.83
CA LEU A 606 -2.07 25.41 14.10
C LEU A 606 -0.98 24.36 13.89
N ASN A 607 -0.12 24.20 14.88
CA ASN A 607 0.72 23.02 15.00
C ASN A 607 0.03 22.03 15.94
N ILE A 608 -0.06 20.77 15.53
CA ILE A 608 -0.66 19.68 16.33
C ILE A 608 0.42 18.66 16.66
N ASP A 609 0.67 18.46 17.95
CA ASP A 609 1.63 17.51 18.49
C ASP A 609 1.00 16.12 18.66
N SER A 610 -0.14 16.06 19.36
CA SER A 610 -0.75 14.79 19.72
C SER A 610 -2.20 14.95 20.17
N VAL A 611 -2.91 13.82 20.25
CA VAL A 611 -4.28 13.73 20.79
C VAL A 611 -4.34 12.64 21.87
N THR A 612 -4.97 12.98 22.99
CA THR A 612 -5.29 12.05 24.09
C THR A 612 -6.80 11.96 24.24
N ILE A 613 -7.33 10.76 24.43
CA ILE A 613 -8.75 10.56 24.68
C ILE A 613 -8.95 10.41 26.19
N SER A 614 -9.81 11.25 26.77
CA SER A 614 -10.24 11.09 28.15
C SER A 614 -11.32 10.00 28.22
N THR A 615 -11.01 8.93 28.92
CA THR A 615 -11.96 7.84 29.21
C THR A 615 -12.91 8.18 30.34
#